data_45fd2cd712c1906f14426f4a49c248ca
#
_entry.id   45fd2cd712c1906f14426f4a49c248ca
#
_cell.length_a   1.000
_cell.length_b   1.000
_cell.length_c   1.000
_cell.angle_alpha   90.00
_cell.angle_beta   90.00
_cell.angle_gamma   90.00
#
_symmetry.space_group_name_H-M   'P 1'
#
loop_
_entity.id
_entity.type
_entity.pdbx_description
1 polymer ?
#
loop_
_entity_poly.entity_id
_entity_poly.type
_entity_poly.pdbx_seq_one_letter_code
_entity_poly.pdbx_strand_id
1 'polypeptide(L)'
;MAYIGHSQGTTQMFVGLSENEAYFADKVPLFVALGPVSQIAHTQAAIFQWAADFYDLLADTCDLLGIHELLGANWFTSGVSQLFCANIPEFCELISMLFVTHNPDLDDSDRFAVYMGHEPNGTSVKSILHYAQNLREDRFQVFADDYTDWFKRHEKRTTDLIPLENISTVPVAMFTGLEDILADLTDSRWTRDRIGDNVVHYEEIAAGHLTFLIGKDMTYFTENVMDLLQQYHPTKTSVHHAPVYENFTQ
;
A
#
# COMPACT_ATOMS: atom_id res chain seq x y z
N MET A 1 -8.03 -12.22 14.39
CA MET A 1 -8.32 -11.91 12.99
C MET A 1 -7.02 -11.85 12.22
N ALA A 2 -6.94 -12.29 10.95
CA ALA A 2 -5.77 -12.00 10.13
C ALA A 2 -5.79 -10.53 9.66
N TYR A 3 -4.61 -9.96 9.42
CA TYR A 3 -4.48 -8.65 8.81
C TYR A 3 -3.97 -8.82 7.37
N ILE A 4 -4.67 -8.27 6.40
CA ILE A 4 -4.23 -8.20 5.00
C ILE A 4 -4.08 -6.73 4.65
N GLY A 5 -2.84 -6.32 4.39
CA GLY A 5 -2.52 -4.94 3.98
C GLY A 5 -2.10 -4.90 2.52
N HIS A 6 -2.52 -3.86 1.81
CA HIS A 6 -2.01 -3.53 0.48
C HIS A 6 -1.32 -2.17 0.53
N SER A 7 -0.16 -2.04 -0.12
CA SER A 7 0.53 -0.75 -0.26
C SER A 7 0.78 -0.07 1.11
N GLN A 8 0.30 1.14 1.33
CA GLN A 8 0.41 1.87 2.60
C GLN A 8 -0.15 1.08 3.79
N GLY A 9 -1.15 0.19 3.59
CA GLY A 9 -1.65 -0.69 4.63
C GLY A 9 -0.57 -1.64 5.15
N THR A 10 0.40 -2.02 4.32
CA THR A 10 1.55 -2.82 4.76
C THR A 10 2.52 -2.00 5.61
N THR A 11 2.79 -0.74 5.21
CA THR A 11 3.60 0.20 6.00
C THR A 11 3.05 0.36 7.41
N GLN A 12 1.73 0.57 7.54
CA GLN A 12 1.07 0.74 8.83
C GLN A 12 1.28 -0.47 9.75
N MET A 13 1.17 -1.68 9.20
CA MET A 13 1.35 -2.90 9.99
C MET A 13 2.82 -3.17 10.30
N PHE A 14 3.74 -2.91 9.38
CA PHE A 14 5.18 -3.00 9.65
C PHE A 14 5.58 -2.07 10.80
N VAL A 15 5.13 -0.81 10.77
CA VAL A 15 5.38 0.14 11.89
C VAL A 15 4.75 -0.37 13.17
N GLY A 16 3.46 -0.76 13.14
CA GLY A 16 2.76 -1.24 14.30
C GLY A 16 3.44 -2.44 14.98
N LEU A 17 3.87 -3.41 14.19
CA LEU A 17 4.58 -4.60 14.69
C LEU A 17 5.98 -4.24 15.20
N SER A 18 6.73 -3.40 14.49
CA SER A 18 8.06 -2.98 14.90
C SER A 18 8.07 -2.22 16.23
N GLU A 19 7.04 -1.41 16.48
CA GLU A 19 6.91 -0.54 17.66
C GLU A 19 6.27 -1.26 18.86
N ASN A 20 5.27 -2.12 18.61
CA ASN A 20 4.49 -2.74 19.68
C ASN A 20 3.91 -4.10 19.26
N GLU A 21 4.78 -5.05 18.90
CA GLU A 21 4.36 -6.38 18.46
C GLU A 21 3.51 -7.11 19.51
N ALA A 22 3.81 -6.94 20.79
CA ALA A 22 3.06 -7.57 21.89
C ALA A 22 1.56 -7.23 21.86
N TYR A 23 1.19 -6.04 21.42
CA TYR A 23 -0.22 -5.66 21.26
C TYR A 23 -0.92 -6.45 20.15
N PHE A 24 -0.21 -6.77 19.09
CA PHE A 24 -0.76 -7.45 17.92
C PHE A 24 -0.70 -8.98 18.03
N ALA A 25 0.29 -9.53 18.74
CA ALA A 25 0.56 -10.96 18.79
C ALA A 25 -0.66 -11.83 19.19
N ASP A 26 -1.46 -11.36 20.16
CA ASP A 26 -2.67 -12.05 20.58
C ASP A 26 -3.88 -11.86 19.64
N LYS A 27 -3.81 -10.92 18.68
CA LYS A 27 -4.94 -10.51 17.86
C LYS A 27 -4.77 -10.88 16.39
N VAL A 28 -3.53 -10.90 15.93
CA VAL A 28 -3.18 -11.07 14.52
C VAL A 28 -2.30 -12.31 14.37
N PRO A 29 -2.88 -13.48 14.10
CA PRO A 29 -2.14 -14.72 13.92
C PRO A 29 -1.37 -14.76 12.59
N LEU A 30 -1.67 -13.88 11.64
CA LEU A 30 -0.98 -13.75 10.37
C LEU A 30 -1.13 -12.32 9.82
N PHE A 31 -0.02 -11.75 9.36
CA PHE A 31 0.00 -10.55 8.53
C PHE A 31 0.33 -10.93 7.09
N VAL A 32 -0.58 -10.61 6.16
CA VAL A 32 -0.38 -10.75 4.71
C VAL A 32 -0.12 -9.37 4.11
N ALA A 33 1.06 -9.20 3.52
CA ALA A 33 1.49 -7.97 2.87
C ALA A 33 1.44 -8.13 1.35
N LEU A 34 0.57 -7.36 0.70
CA LEU A 34 0.38 -7.31 -0.76
C LEU A 34 1.02 -6.03 -1.30
N GLY A 35 1.98 -6.13 -2.23
CA GLY A 35 2.75 -4.99 -2.69
C GLY A 35 3.39 -4.25 -1.51
N PRO A 36 4.27 -4.90 -0.73
CA PRO A 36 4.75 -4.40 0.55
C PRO A 36 5.57 -3.12 0.39
N VAL A 37 5.23 -2.09 1.18
CA VAL A 37 5.89 -0.79 1.19
C VAL A 37 6.48 -0.53 2.57
N SER A 38 7.81 -0.49 2.64
CA SER A 38 8.58 -0.03 3.81
C SER A 38 9.58 1.03 3.38
N GLN A 39 10.79 0.64 3.02
CA GLN A 39 11.73 1.46 2.27
C GLN A 39 11.21 1.61 0.83
N ILE A 40 11.33 2.79 0.25
CA ILE A 40 10.93 3.10 -1.13
C ILE A 40 12.06 3.72 -1.92
N ALA A 41 13.30 3.33 -1.61
CA ALA A 41 14.50 3.89 -2.20
C ALA A 41 14.59 3.68 -3.72
N HIS A 42 14.03 2.59 -4.21
CA HIS A 42 14.06 2.19 -5.61
C HIS A 42 12.74 2.44 -6.35
N THR A 43 11.77 3.12 -5.71
CA THR A 43 10.49 3.42 -6.37
C THR A 43 10.69 4.16 -7.68
N GLN A 44 9.98 3.75 -8.71
CA GLN A 44 9.97 4.39 -10.03
C GLN A 44 8.68 5.21 -10.23
N ALA A 45 7.80 5.27 -9.23
CA ALA A 45 6.58 6.06 -9.28
C ALA A 45 6.91 7.56 -9.31
N ALA A 46 6.62 8.21 -10.43
CA ALA A 46 7.02 9.59 -10.72
C ALA A 46 6.52 10.59 -9.67
N ILE A 47 5.33 10.36 -9.10
CA ILE A 47 4.76 11.26 -8.08
C ILE A 47 5.59 11.31 -6.80
N PHE A 48 6.15 10.16 -6.36
CA PHE A 48 6.98 10.13 -5.16
C PHE A 48 8.37 10.68 -5.41
N GLN A 49 8.95 10.43 -6.59
CA GLN A 49 10.21 11.07 -7.01
C GLN A 49 10.04 12.60 -7.04
N TRP A 50 8.97 13.09 -7.67
CA TRP A 50 8.66 14.51 -7.70
C TRP A 50 8.46 15.09 -6.29
N ALA A 51 7.72 14.41 -5.43
CA ALA A 51 7.51 14.84 -4.05
C ALA A 51 8.82 14.88 -3.23
N ALA A 52 9.76 13.98 -3.51
CA ALA A 52 11.08 13.99 -2.90
C ALA A 52 11.94 15.16 -3.42
N ASP A 53 11.95 15.37 -4.74
CA ASP A 53 12.73 16.45 -5.37
C ASP A 53 12.23 17.84 -4.96
N PHE A 54 10.92 18.02 -4.84
CA PHE A 54 10.27 19.27 -4.48
C PHE A 54 9.72 19.29 -3.06
N TYR A 55 10.33 18.52 -2.16
CA TYR A 55 9.87 18.35 -0.78
C TYR A 55 9.61 19.68 -0.07
N ASP A 56 10.59 20.59 -0.10
CA ASP A 56 10.51 21.88 0.60
C ASP A 56 9.39 22.77 0.01
N LEU A 57 9.27 22.80 -1.32
CA LEU A 57 8.21 23.56 -1.99
C LEU A 57 6.83 23.00 -1.65
N LEU A 58 6.68 21.68 -1.62
CA LEU A 58 5.42 21.03 -1.26
C LEU A 58 5.06 21.31 0.19
N ALA A 59 6.01 21.13 1.12
CA ALA A 59 5.81 21.39 2.54
C ALA A 59 5.43 22.85 2.81
N ASP A 60 6.18 23.81 2.22
CA ASP A 60 5.94 25.24 2.35
C ASP A 60 4.59 25.66 1.82
N THR A 61 4.26 25.20 0.63
CA THR A 61 2.99 25.57 -0.01
C THR A 61 1.81 25.05 0.80
N CYS A 62 1.87 23.79 1.24
CA CYS A 62 0.81 23.20 2.06
C CYS A 62 0.66 23.90 3.41
N ASP A 63 1.78 24.20 4.08
CA ASP A 63 1.77 24.89 5.38
C ASP A 63 1.20 26.32 5.24
N LEU A 64 1.72 27.10 4.27
CA LEU A 64 1.28 28.48 4.01
C LEU A 64 -0.22 28.59 3.69
N LEU A 65 -0.74 27.62 2.94
CA LEU A 65 -2.15 27.61 2.51
C LEU A 65 -3.06 26.85 3.49
N GLY A 66 -2.53 26.28 4.56
CA GLY A 66 -3.29 25.45 5.51
C GLY A 66 -3.86 24.18 4.88
N ILE A 67 -3.18 23.62 3.88
CA ILE A 67 -3.59 22.38 3.22
C ILE A 67 -3.05 21.19 4.03
N HIS A 68 -3.95 20.39 4.57
CA HIS A 68 -3.59 19.21 5.37
C HIS A 68 -3.93 17.89 4.67
N GLU A 69 -4.78 17.95 3.64
CA GLU A 69 -5.25 16.81 2.86
C GLU A 69 -5.02 17.07 1.37
N LEU A 70 -4.52 16.07 0.68
CA LEU A 70 -4.38 16.05 -0.78
C LEU A 70 -5.33 15.00 -1.35
N LEU A 71 -5.86 15.27 -2.56
CA LEU A 71 -6.73 14.36 -3.29
C LEU A 71 -8.02 13.97 -2.51
N GLY A 72 -8.49 14.85 -1.62
CA GLY A 72 -9.70 14.61 -0.82
C GLY A 72 -10.91 14.27 -1.67
N ALA A 73 -11.55 13.15 -1.35
CA ALA A 73 -12.73 12.70 -2.05
C ALA A 73 -13.99 13.37 -1.49
N ASN A 74 -14.85 13.81 -2.38
CA ASN A 74 -16.23 14.17 -2.06
C ASN A 74 -17.15 13.61 -3.15
N TRP A 75 -18.47 13.58 -2.88
CA TRP A 75 -19.45 13.03 -3.83
C TRP A 75 -19.37 13.64 -5.22
N PHE A 76 -18.97 14.90 -5.31
CA PHE A 76 -18.82 15.62 -6.59
C PHE A 76 -17.56 15.16 -7.33
N THR A 77 -16.41 15.13 -6.65
CA THR A 77 -15.13 14.68 -7.26
C THR A 77 -15.19 13.24 -7.68
N SER A 78 -15.72 12.35 -6.84
CA SER A 78 -15.89 10.93 -7.17
C SER A 78 -16.85 10.70 -8.35
N GLY A 79 -17.99 11.39 -8.37
CA GLY A 79 -18.94 11.31 -9.48
C GLY A 79 -18.38 11.85 -10.79
N VAL A 80 -17.63 12.96 -10.73
CA VAL A 80 -16.97 13.54 -11.92
C VAL A 80 -15.86 12.61 -12.40
N SER A 81 -15.01 12.08 -11.51
CA SER A 81 -13.98 11.11 -11.88
C SER A 81 -14.56 9.87 -12.54
N GLN A 82 -15.60 9.28 -11.96
CA GLN A 82 -16.25 8.11 -12.54
C GLN A 82 -16.83 8.39 -13.93
N LEU A 83 -17.57 9.51 -14.08
CA LEU A 83 -18.15 9.88 -15.37
C LEU A 83 -17.06 10.20 -16.41
N PHE A 84 -15.98 10.86 -15.99
CA PHE A 84 -14.88 11.22 -16.86
C PHE A 84 -14.09 9.99 -17.30
N CYS A 85 -13.73 9.11 -16.39
CA CYS A 85 -13.00 7.88 -16.70
C CYS A 85 -13.82 6.87 -17.50
N ALA A 86 -15.16 6.84 -17.32
CA ALA A 86 -16.04 6.02 -18.14
C ALA A 86 -16.12 6.49 -19.61
N ASN A 87 -15.88 7.79 -19.87
CA ASN A 87 -15.97 8.36 -21.22
C ASN A 87 -14.61 8.61 -21.90
N ILE A 88 -13.54 8.75 -21.11
CA ILE A 88 -12.17 9.00 -21.59
C ILE A 88 -11.21 8.13 -20.76
N PRO A 89 -11.27 6.78 -20.91
CA PRO A 89 -10.47 5.87 -20.09
C PRO A 89 -8.95 6.10 -20.27
N GLU A 90 -8.49 6.44 -21.46
CA GLU A 90 -7.07 6.63 -21.76
C GLU A 90 -6.45 7.79 -20.94
N PHE A 91 -7.25 8.82 -20.64
CA PHE A 91 -6.79 9.93 -19.81
C PHE A 91 -6.66 9.51 -18.34
N CYS A 92 -7.57 8.69 -17.85
CA CYS A 92 -7.50 8.16 -16.49
C CYS A 92 -6.36 7.18 -16.31
N GLU A 93 -6.10 6.33 -17.32
CA GLU A 93 -4.92 5.47 -17.38
C GLU A 93 -3.64 6.30 -17.32
N LEU A 94 -3.54 7.37 -18.12
CA LEU A 94 -2.37 8.27 -18.10
C LEU A 94 -2.13 8.92 -16.74
N ILE A 95 -3.20 9.37 -16.04
CA ILE A 95 -3.07 9.93 -14.70
C ILE A 95 -2.68 8.84 -13.70
N SER A 96 -3.27 7.65 -13.77
CA SER A 96 -2.93 6.57 -12.86
C SER A 96 -1.47 6.12 -12.99
N MET A 97 -0.88 6.22 -14.18
CA MET A 97 0.53 5.91 -14.43
C MET A 97 1.51 6.85 -13.69
N LEU A 98 1.07 8.00 -13.20
CA LEU A 98 1.89 8.85 -12.33
C LEU A 98 2.09 8.25 -10.95
N PHE A 99 1.17 7.41 -10.51
CA PHE A 99 1.15 6.78 -9.19
C PHE A 99 1.56 5.31 -9.25
N VAL A 100 1.02 4.57 -10.22
CA VAL A 100 1.14 3.11 -10.31
C VAL A 100 1.16 2.67 -11.76
N THR A 101 1.74 1.50 -12.04
CA THR A 101 1.63 0.88 -13.36
C THR A 101 0.24 0.27 -13.51
N HIS A 102 -0.47 0.63 -14.56
CA HIS A 102 -1.58 -0.13 -15.10
C HIS A 102 -1.08 -0.93 -16.29
N ASN A 103 -1.19 -2.24 -16.20
CA ASN A 103 -0.82 -3.15 -17.30
C ASN A 103 -2.07 -3.85 -17.82
N PRO A 104 -2.61 -3.47 -19.01
CA PRO A 104 -3.81 -4.09 -19.57
C PRO A 104 -3.71 -5.60 -19.79
N ASP A 105 -2.50 -6.15 -19.84
CA ASP A 105 -2.32 -7.61 -19.98
C ASP A 105 -2.56 -8.32 -18.63
N LEU A 106 -2.25 -7.69 -17.54
CA LEU A 106 -2.38 -8.22 -16.18
C LEU A 106 -3.68 -7.76 -15.48
N ASP A 107 -4.11 -6.54 -15.73
CA ASP A 107 -5.23 -5.90 -15.04
C ASP A 107 -6.54 -6.05 -15.80
N ASP A 108 -7.64 -6.24 -15.07
CA ASP A 108 -8.98 -6.29 -15.61
C ASP A 108 -9.50 -4.85 -15.82
N SER A 109 -9.65 -4.47 -17.10
CA SER A 109 -10.07 -3.11 -17.48
C SER A 109 -11.48 -2.76 -17.00
N ASP A 110 -12.38 -3.73 -16.88
CA ASP A 110 -13.75 -3.48 -16.38
C ASP A 110 -13.70 -3.18 -14.88
N ARG A 111 -12.83 -3.89 -14.14
CA ARG A 111 -12.60 -3.64 -12.72
C ARG A 111 -11.86 -2.33 -12.48
N PHE A 112 -10.96 -1.96 -13.37
CA PHE A 112 -10.26 -0.66 -13.30
C PHE A 112 -11.24 0.51 -13.31
N ALA A 113 -12.26 0.49 -14.16
CA ALA A 113 -13.28 1.54 -14.19
C ALA A 113 -14.07 1.63 -12.87
N VAL A 114 -14.39 0.49 -12.25
CA VAL A 114 -15.03 0.44 -10.93
C VAL A 114 -14.12 0.99 -9.86
N TYR A 115 -12.84 0.59 -9.86
CA TYR A 115 -11.82 1.08 -8.93
C TYR A 115 -11.70 2.60 -9.00
N MET A 116 -11.56 3.17 -10.20
CA MET A 116 -11.47 4.63 -10.41
C MET A 116 -12.71 5.40 -9.95
N GLY A 117 -13.86 4.75 -9.83
CA GLY A 117 -15.07 5.33 -9.22
C GLY A 117 -14.95 5.56 -7.71
N HIS A 118 -13.98 4.94 -7.06
CA HIS A 118 -13.70 5.06 -5.63
C HIS A 118 -12.43 5.86 -5.35
N GLU A 119 -11.70 6.28 -6.39
CA GLU A 119 -10.46 7.04 -6.27
C GLU A 119 -10.61 8.45 -6.89
N PRO A 120 -9.86 9.44 -6.44
CA PRO A 120 -8.96 9.43 -5.28
C PRO A 120 -9.74 9.49 -3.95
N ASN A 121 -9.17 8.89 -2.91
CA ASN A 121 -9.82 8.79 -1.59
C ASN A 121 -9.14 9.65 -0.50
N GLY A 122 -8.28 10.56 -0.93
CA GLY A 122 -7.59 11.47 -0.04
C GLY A 122 -6.41 10.85 0.72
N THR A 123 -5.43 11.68 0.96
CA THR A 123 -4.29 11.33 1.82
C THR A 123 -3.83 12.57 2.58
N SER A 124 -3.21 12.39 3.75
CA SER A 124 -2.64 13.52 4.46
C SER A 124 -1.36 14.02 3.77
N VAL A 125 -1.12 15.32 3.83
CA VAL A 125 0.16 15.92 3.40
C VAL A 125 1.32 15.25 4.13
N LYS A 126 1.20 14.97 5.44
CA LYS A 126 2.22 14.29 6.23
C LYS A 126 2.56 12.89 5.69
N SER A 127 1.58 12.14 5.18
CA SER A 127 1.85 10.82 4.58
C SER A 127 2.73 10.94 3.33
N ILE A 128 2.42 11.89 2.44
CA ILE A 128 3.23 12.12 1.23
C ILE A 128 4.63 12.60 1.61
N LEU A 129 4.74 13.55 2.55
CA LEU A 129 6.02 14.06 3.03
C LEU A 129 6.85 12.97 3.73
N HIS A 130 6.21 12.03 4.44
CA HIS A 130 6.92 10.90 5.07
C HIS A 130 7.55 9.97 4.02
N TYR A 131 6.80 9.61 2.98
CA TYR A 131 7.36 8.84 1.87
C TYR A 131 8.48 9.60 1.17
N ALA A 132 8.30 10.91 0.93
CA ALA A 132 9.34 11.74 0.35
C ALA A 132 10.60 11.82 1.23
N GLN A 133 10.47 11.88 2.56
CA GLN A 133 11.60 11.79 3.50
C GLN A 133 12.31 10.44 3.39
N ASN A 134 11.57 9.33 3.43
CA ASN A 134 12.13 7.99 3.33
C ASN A 134 12.89 7.78 2.01
N LEU A 135 12.35 8.29 0.90
CA LEU A 135 13.01 8.24 -0.40
C LEU A 135 14.30 9.08 -0.45
N ARG A 136 14.27 10.31 0.06
CA ARG A 136 15.43 11.22 0.08
C ARG A 136 16.58 10.69 0.93
N GLU A 137 16.24 10.02 2.03
CA GLU A 137 17.21 9.54 3.01
C GLU A 137 17.62 8.09 2.79
N ASP A 138 16.99 7.40 1.82
CA ASP A 138 17.17 5.96 1.59
C ASP A 138 17.02 5.15 2.89
N ARG A 139 15.92 5.42 3.63
CA ARG A 139 15.70 4.85 4.97
C ARG A 139 14.23 4.57 5.20
N PHE A 140 13.93 3.53 5.97
CA PHE A 140 12.63 3.34 6.58
C PHE A 140 12.67 3.88 8.01
N GLN A 141 12.16 5.08 8.22
CA GLN A 141 12.31 5.84 9.47
C GLN A 141 11.03 6.49 9.93
N VAL A 142 11.01 6.91 11.19
CA VAL A 142 9.92 7.69 11.77
C VAL A 142 9.82 9.06 11.07
N PHE A 143 8.60 9.55 10.89
CA PHE A 143 8.39 10.86 10.27
C PHE A 143 9.00 12.00 11.10
N ALA A 144 9.79 12.84 10.47
CA ALA A 144 10.28 14.08 11.08
C ALA A 144 9.16 15.15 11.02
N ASP A 145 8.43 15.31 12.13
CA ASP A 145 7.23 16.15 12.21
C ASP A 145 7.52 17.67 12.30
N ASP A 146 8.79 18.07 12.26
CA ASP A 146 9.23 19.47 12.22
C ASP A 146 9.40 20.03 10.80
N TYR A 147 8.68 19.46 9.85
CA TYR A 147 8.71 19.85 8.43
C TYR A 147 8.23 21.29 8.18
N THR A 148 7.49 21.88 9.11
CA THR A 148 7.06 23.28 9.06
C THR A 148 8.10 24.25 9.63
N ASP A 149 9.16 23.76 10.29
CA ASP A 149 10.24 24.60 10.80
C ASP A 149 11.17 25.00 9.64
N TRP A 150 11.02 26.26 9.19
CA TRP A 150 11.81 26.84 8.08
C TRP A 150 13.32 26.64 8.25
N PHE A 151 13.85 26.72 9.45
CA PHE A 151 15.28 26.60 9.70
C PHE A 151 15.79 25.18 9.65
N LYS A 152 14.93 24.22 9.98
CA LYS A 152 15.30 22.80 10.09
C LYS A 152 15.01 21.99 8.83
N ARG A 153 14.00 22.34 8.05
CA ARG A 153 13.54 21.50 6.93
C ARG A 153 14.51 21.40 5.75
N HIS A 154 15.47 22.34 5.64
CA HIS A 154 16.53 22.30 4.63
C HIS A 154 17.69 21.39 5.03
N GLU A 155 17.74 20.89 6.26
CA GLU A 155 18.73 19.93 6.72
C GLU A 155 18.29 18.49 6.39
N LYS A 156 19.27 17.61 6.29
CA LYS A 156 19.00 16.17 6.13
C LYS A 156 18.23 15.63 7.34
N ARG A 157 17.05 15.03 7.10
CA ARG A 157 16.11 14.62 8.15
C ARG A 157 16.26 13.15 8.49
N THR A 158 17.27 12.82 9.27
CA THR A 158 17.40 11.47 9.82
C THR A 158 16.76 11.40 11.20
N THR A 159 15.76 10.53 11.31
CA THR A 159 15.12 10.15 12.56
C THR A 159 15.44 8.70 12.92
N ASP A 160 14.84 8.18 13.97
CA ASP A 160 15.02 6.78 14.35
C ASP A 160 14.50 5.85 13.25
N LEU A 161 15.26 4.78 12.99
CA LEU A 161 14.81 3.73 12.07
C LEU A 161 13.63 2.98 12.66
N ILE A 162 12.72 2.56 11.79
CA ILE A 162 11.67 1.60 12.14
C ILE A 162 12.30 0.21 12.09
N PRO A 163 12.46 -0.47 13.24
CA PRO A 163 13.25 -1.69 13.34
C PRO A 163 12.43 -2.91 12.92
N LEU A 164 12.42 -3.23 11.61
CA LEU A 164 11.70 -4.38 11.06
C LEU A 164 12.17 -5.72 11.66
N GLU A 165 13.41 -5.78 12.12
CA GLU A 165 14.00 -6.92 12.83
C GLU A 165 13.35 -7.22 14.19
N ASN A 166 12.56 -6.30 14.73
CA ASN A 166 11.76 -6.55 15.93
C ASN A 166 10.52 -7.42 15.66
N ILE A 167 10.12 -7.57 14.40
CA ILE A 167 8.98 -8.40 14.00
C ILE A 167 9.39 -9.87 14.11
N SER A 168 9.01 -10.53 15.19
CA SER A 168 9.54 -11.84 15.58
C SER A 168 8.48 -12.88 15.98
N THR A 169 7.26 -12.44 16.23
CA THR A 169 6.17 -13.25 16.79
C THR A 169 5.00 -13.40 15.81
N VAL A 170 4.57 -12.29 15.18
CA VAL A 170 3.47 -12.30 14.21
C VAL A 170 4.00 -12.76 12.86
N PRO A 171 3.62 -13.94 12.36
CA PRO A 171 4.08 -14.43 11.06
C PRO A 171 3.71 -13.48 9.93
N VAL A 172 4.64 -13.26 9.00
CA VAL A 172 4.46 -12.35 7.86
C VAL A 172 4.50 -13.15 6.56
N ALA A 173 3.46 -13.02 5.74
CA ALA A 173 3.43 -13.50 4.36
C ALA A 173 3.52 -12.31 3.41
N MET A 174 4.41 -12.35 2.42
CA MET A 174 4.64 -11.24 1.51
C MET A 174 4.43 -11.68 0.07
N PHE A 175 3.63 -10.90 -0.68
CA PHE A 175 3.41 -11.07 -2.11
C PHE A 175 3.89 -9.80 -2.82
N THR A 176 4.87 -9.95 -3.71
CA THR A 176 5.55 -8.83 -4.36
C THR A 176 5.34 -8.89 -5.87
N GLY A 177 5.03 -7.76 -6.47
CA GLY A 177 4.83 -7.65 -7.91
C GLY A 177 6.16 -7.49 -8.67
N LEU A 178 6.36 -8.30 -9.71
CA LEU A 178 7.53 -8.20 -10.58
C LEU A 178 7.52 -6.92 -11.44
N GLU A 179 6.33 -6.35 -11.66
CA GLU A 179 6.12 -5.13 -12.45
C GLU A 179 5.65 -3.95 -11.59
N ASP A 180 5.80 -4.05 -10.27
CA ASP A 180 5.40 -3.00 -9.34
C ASP A 180 6.45 -1.89 -9.31
N ILE A 181 6.13 -0.74 -9.91
CA ILE A 181 7.02 0.43 -9.95
C ILE A 181 6.96 1.27 -8.68
N LEU A 182 5.95 1.06 -7.83
CA LEU A 182 5.81 1.78 -6.57
C LEU A 182 6.47 1.02 -5.43
N ALA A 183 6.03 -0.21 -5.17
CA ALA A 183 6.63 -1.12 -4.20
C ALA A 183 7.70 -1.97 -4.89
N ASP A 184 8.82 -1.34 -5.24
CA ASP A 184 9.87 -1.96 -6.03
C ASP A 184 10.35 -3.28 -5.43
N LEU A 185 10.64 -4.23 -6.30
CA LEU A 185 11.07 -5.57 -5.95
C LEU A 185 12.33 -5.57 -5.07
N THR A 186 13.26 -4.63 -5.32
CA THR A 186 14.49 -4.49 -4.53
C THR A 186 14.19 -4.11 -3.09
N ASP A 187 13.29 -3.15 -2.88
CA ASP A 187 12.85 -2.69 -1.57
C ASP A 187 12.05 -3.77 -0.83
N SER A 188 11.24 -4.53 -1.56
CA SER A 188 10.47 -5.66 -1.01
C SER A 188 11.39 -6.79 -0.54
N ARG A 189 12.41 -7.13 -1.31
CA ARG A 189 13.43 -8.12 -0.93
C ARG A 189 14.24 -7.64 0.29
N TRP A 190 14.59 -6.36 0.33
CA TRP A 190 15.24 -5.76 1.49
C TRP A 190 14.36 -5.88 2.74
N THR A 191 13.06 -5.60 2.64
CA THR A 191 12.09 -5.75 3.73
C THR A 191 12.03 -7.18 4.25
N ARG A 192 11.92 -8.17 3.34
CA ARG A 192 11.96 -9.60 3.67
C ARG A 192 13.22 -9.96 4.45
N ASP A 193 14.37 -9.52 3.95
CA ASP A 193 15.67 -9.87 4.55
C ASP A 193 15.86 -9.22 5.92
N ARG A 194 15.25 -8.05 6.17
CA ARG A 194 15.24 -7.39 7.48
C ARG A 194 14.35 -8.08 8.49
N ILE A 195 13.19 -8.57 8.08
CA ILE A 195 12.30 -9.34 8.96
C ILE A 195 12.90 -10.74 9.21
N GLY A 196 13.55 -11.33 8.20
CA GLY A 196 14.25 -12.60 8.33
C GLY A 196 13.31 -13.80 8.48
N ASP A 197 13.62 -14.71 9.42
CA ASP A 197 12.95 -16.01 9.57
C ASP A 197 11.45 -15.91 9.89
N ASN A 198 10.97 -14.75 10.30
CA ASN A 198 9.55 -14.55 10.59
C ASN A 198 8.70 -14.30 9.32
N VAL A 199 9.35 -14.17 8.16
CA VAL A 199 8.66 -14.23 6.85
C VAL A 199 8.38 -15.69 6.52
N VAL A 200 7.16 -16.13 6.77
CA VAL A 200 6.73 -17.54 6.60
C VAL A 200 6.36 -17.88 5.17
N HIS A 201 6.11 -16.88 4.34
CA HIS A 201 5.85 -17.01 2.91
C HIS A 201 6.35 -15.77 2.17
N TYR A 202 7.05 -15.96 1.07
CA TYR A 202 7.47 -14.89 0.17
C TYR A 202 7.29 -15.35 -1.28
N GLU A 203 6.51 -14.58 -2.03
CA GLU A 203 6.20 -14.91 -3.42
C GLU A 203 6.33 -13.68 -4.32
N GLU A 204 7.03 -13.83 -5.42
CA GLU A 204 7.16 -12.84 -6.49
C GLU A 204 6.24 -13.25 -7.64
N ILE A 205 5.24 -12.44 -7.93
CA ILE A 205 4.21 -12.75 -8.92
C ILE A 205 4.21 -11.73 -10.07
N ALA A 206 3.69 -12.14 -11.22
CA ALA A 206 3.48 -11.24 -12.37
C ALA A 206 2.34 -10.25 -12.04
N ALA A 207 2.67 -9.19 -11.34
CA ALA A 207 1.74 -8.17 -10.89
C ALA A 207 2.38 -6.79 -10.86
N GLY A 208 1.64 -5.77 -11.27
CA GLY A 208 1.89 -4.38 -10.92
C GLY A 208 1.23 -4.02 -9.59
N HIS A 209 1.32 -2.78 -9.17
CA HIS A 209 0.78 -2.35 -7.87
C HIS A 209 -0.73 -2.53 -7.74
N LEU A 210 -1.49 -2.20 -8.78
CA LEU A 210 -2.95 -2.36 -8.79
C LEU A 210 -3.40 -3.79 -9.08
N THR A 211 -2.58 -4.61 -9.71
CA THR A 211 -2.91 -6.00 -10.07
C THR A 211 -3.31 -6.81 -8.85
N PHE A 212 -2.78 -6.50 -7.66
CA PHE A 212 -3.21 -7.11 -6.40
C PHE A 212 -4.71 -6.91 -6.08
N LEU A 213 -5.35 -5.89 -6.65
CA LEU A 213 -6.76 -5.56 -6.40
C LEU A 213 -7.66 -5.87 -7.60
N ILE A 214 -7.13 -5.66 -8.82
CA ILE A 214 -7.90 -5.72 -10.06
C ILE A 214 -7.32 -6.67 -11.11
N GLY A 215 -6.42 -7.56 -10.71
CA GLY A 215 -5.79 -8.53 -11.61
C GLY A 215 -6.80 -9.45 -12.31
N LYS A 216 -6.51 -9.82 -13.54
CA LYS A 216 -7.24 -10.87 -14.27
C LYS A 216 -7.03 -12.23 -13.63
N ASP A 217 -5.80 -12.49 -13.20
CA ASP A 217 -5.43 -13.67 -12.43
C ASP A 217 -5.29 -13.32 -10.96
N MET A 218 -6.19 -13.86 -10.15
CA MET A 218 -6.22 -13.70 -8.70
C MET A 218 -5.89 -15.01 -7.96
N THR A 219 -5.23 -15.95 -8.64
CA THR A 219 -4.87 -17.27 -8.11
C THR A 219 -4.02 -17.13 -6.83
N TYR A 220 -3.07 -16.18 -6.81
CA TYR A 220 -2.27 -15.91 -5.61
C TYR A 220 -3.14 -15.68 -4.37
N PHE A 221 -4.28 -15.00 -4.54
CA PHE A 221 -5.20 -14.69 -3.43
C PHE A 221 -6.14 -15.85 -3.13
N THR A 222 -6.79 -16.41 -4.17
CA THR A 222 -7.82 -17.43 -4.01
C THR A 222 -7.26 -18.79 -3.58
N GLU A 223 -5.99 -19.03 -3.80
CA GLU A 223 -5.29 -20.25 -3.37
C GLU A 223 -4.28 -19.92 -2.27
N ASN A 224 -3.17 -19.24 -2.57
CA ASN A 224 -2.03 -19.09 -1.65
C ASN A 224 -2.38 -18.30 -0.38
N VAL A 225 -3.04 -17.13 -0.52
CA VAL A 225 -3.47 -16.34 0.64
C VAL A 225 -4.54 -17.10 1.45
N MET A 226 -5.50 -17.72 0.77
CA MET A 226 -6.57 -18.48 1.45
C MET A 226 -6.03 -19.71 2.21
N ASP A 227 -5.05 -20.42 1.64
CA ASP A 227 -4.39 -21.54 2.31
C ASP A 227 -3.61 -21.08 3.55
N LEU A 228 -2.88 -19.95 3.44
CA LEU A 228 -2.19 -19.33 4.59
C LEU A 228 -3.19 -18.92 5.67
N LEU A 229 -4.31 -18.32 5.31
CA LEU A 229 -5.36 -17.95 6.26
C LEU A 229 -5.94 -19.19 6.95
N GLN A 230 -6.14 -20.27 6.21
CA GLN A 230 -6.62 -21.53 6.80
C GLN A 230 -5.60 -22.15 7.74
N GLN A 231 -4.32 -22.08 7.43
CA GLN A 231 -3.23 -22.60 8.25
C GLN A 231 -3.08 -21.82 9.57
N TYR A 232 -3.08 -20.50 9.51
CA TYR A 232 -2.80 -19.62 10.67
C TYR A 232 -4.07 -19.20 11.42
N HIS A 233 -5.22 -19.29 10.80
CA HIS A 233 -6.51 -18.98 11.41
C HIS A 233 -7.54 -20.07 11.07
N PRO A 234 -7.34 -21.32 11.55
CA PRO A 234 -8.28 -22.41 11.27
C PRO A 234 -9.65 -22.02 11.81
N THR A 235 -10.63 -21.91 10.94
CA THR A 235 -12.03 -21.78 11.34
C THR A 235 -12.37 -23.01 12.14
N LYS A 236 -12.80 -22.85 13.40
CA LYS A 236 -13.46 -23.95 14.11
C LYS A 236 -14.63 -24.37 13.24
N THR A 237 -14.57 -25.59 12.73
CA THR A 237 -15.58 -26.17 11.86
C THR A 237 -16.91 -26.23 12.63
N SER A 238 -17.68 -25.16 12.63
CA SER A 238 -19.11 -25.22 12.88
C SER A 238 -19.76 -25.49 11.52
N VAL A 239 -20.06 -26.76 11.27
CA VAL A 239 -20.90 -27.18 10.17
C VAL A 239 -22.27 -26.51 10.34
N HIS A 240 -22.44 -25.36 9.72
CA HIS A 240 -23.73 -24.84 9.35
C HIS A 240 -23.65 -24.44 7.89
N HIS A 241 -24.07 -25.37 7.02
CA HIS A 241 -24.46 -25.00 5.67
C HIS A 241 -25.56 -23.93 5.77
N ALA A 242 -25.20 -22.69 5.51
CA ALA A 242 -26.20 -21.69 5.18
C ALA A 242 -26.88 -22.13 3.88
N PRO A 243 -28.21 -22.07 3.79
CA PRO A 243 -28.92 -22.45 2.58
C PRO A 243 -28.50 -21.53 1.43
N VAL A 244 -28.12 -22.16 0.32
CA VAL A 244 -27.97 -21.52 -0.98
C VAL A 244 -29.28 -20.79 -1.30
N TYR A 245 -29.24 -19.48 -1.48
CA TYR A 245 -30.37 -18.73 -2.03
C TYR A 245 -30.48 -19.09 -3.50
N GLU A 246 -31.27 -20.13 -3.80
CA GLU A 246 -31.84 -20.33 -5.13
C GLU A 246 -33.01 -19.39 -5.28
N ASN A 247 -33.03 -18.73 -6.44
CA ASN A 247 -34.17 -18.04 -7.09
C ASN A 247 -34.48 -16.60 -6.67
N PHE A 248 -33.93 -15.66 -7.45
CA PHE A 248 -34.72 -14.53 -7.90
C PHE A 248 -34.83 -14.56 -9.42
N THR A 249 -35.83 -15.32 -9.90
CA THR A 249 -36.51 -15.06 -11.19
C THR A 249 -37.89 -14.58 -10.84
N GLN A 250 -38.10 -13.27 -10.96
CA GLN A 250 -39.33 -12.65 -11.55
C GLN A 250 -39.06 -11.17 -11.80
#